data_7c3e1598e592a563d41b55c26d56516b
#
_entry.id   7c3e1598e592a563d41b55c26d56516b
#
_cell.length_a   1.000
_cell.length_b   1.000
_cell.length_c   1.000
_cell.angle_alpha   90.00
_cell.angle_beta   90.00
_cell.angle_gamma   90.00
#
_symmetry.space_group_name_H-M   'P 1'
#
loop_
_entity.id
_entity.type
_entity.pdbx_description
1 polymer ?
#
loop_
_entity_poly.entity_id
_entity_poly.type
_entity_poly.pdbx_seq_one_letter_code
_entity_poly.pdbx_strand_id
1 'polypeptide(L)'
;MDVLIIDDEKNIRQLLKEIMELNQFNVDIAKNGAEGIELFHKNTYKLIFIDKRMPGISGEEVFAEIRKSDKNIPVYIISAFQSSTELEVLKKGNITGVLMKPFTIEEVMKIVRKHLG
;
A
#
# COMPACT_ATOMS: atom_id res chain seq x y z
N MET A 1 -12.58 -4.64 -6.62
CA MET A 1 -11.14 -4.98 -6.67
C MET A 1 -10.65 -5.33 -5.28
N ASP A 2 -9.66 -6.17 -5.18
CA ASP A 2 -9.18 -6.59 -3.85
C ASP A 2 -8.10 -5.69 -3.30
N VAL A 3 -7.08 -5.39 -4.10
CA VAL A 3 -5.88 -4.70 -3.64
C VAL A 3 -5.55 -3.51 -4.54
N LEU A 4 -5.14 -2.40 -3.92
CA LEU A 4 -4.57 -1.26 -4.63
C LEU A 4 -3.11 -1.14 -4.24
N ILE A 5 -2.23 -1.04 -5.24
CA ILE A 5 -0.79 -0.87 -5.05
C ILE A 5 -0.37 0.47 -5.64
N ILE A 6 0.19 1.33 -4.81
CA ILE A 6 0.66 2.67 -5.20
C ILE A 6 2.17 2.71 -5.00
N ASP A 7 2.92 2.64 -6.08
CA ASP A 7 4.39 2.62 -6.04
C ASP A 7 4.92 3.19 -7.36
N ASP A 8 5.90 4.09 -7.29
CA ASP A 8 6.47 4.71 -8.48
C ASP A 8 7.46 3.80 -9.22
N GLU A 9 7.92 2.73 -8.59
CA GLU A 9 8.84 1.77 -9.21
C GLU A 9 8.07 0.71 -10.01
N LYS A 10 8.24 0.74 -11.32
CA LYS A 10 7.56 -0.19 -12.22
C LYS A 10 7.79 -1.67 -11.85
N ASN A 11 9.04 -2.01 -11.50
CA ASN A 11 9.39 -3.40 -11.17
C ASN A 11 8.65 -3.88 -9.91
N ILE A 12 8.49 -3.02 -8.93
CA ILE A 12 7.77 -3.37 -7.70
C ILE A 12 6.28 -3.55 -7.99
N ARG A 13 5.68 -2.63 -8.76
CA ARG A 13 4.27 -2.77 -9.16
C ARG A 13 4.01 -4.08 -9.88
N GLN A 14 4.86 -4.40 -10.86
CA GLN A 14 4.72 -5.63 -11.65
C GLN A 14 4.87 -6.87 -10.77
N LEU A 15 5.89 -6.89 -9.91
CA LEU A 15 6.14 -8.00 -9.02
C LEU A 15 4.96 -8.27 -8.08
N LEU A 16 4.48 -7.24 -7.41
CA LEU A 16 3.36 -7.36 -6.48
C LEU A 16 2.08 -7.79 -7.21
N LYS A 17 1.84 -7.21 -8.38
CA LYS A 17 0.68 -7.58 -9.20
C LYS A 17 0.73 -9.06 -9.57
N GLU A 18 1.88 -9.54 -10.07
CA GLU A 18 2.03 -10.95 -10.45
C GLU A 18 1.82 -11.89 -9.27
N ILE A 19 2.41 -11.58 -8.13
CA ILE A 19 2.25 -12.39 -6.91
C ILE A 19 0.77 -12.53 -6.54
N MET A 20 0.04 -11.43 -6.55
CA MET A 20 -1.35 -11.42 -6.13
C MET A 20 -2.27 -12.08 -7.16
N GLU A 21 -2.04 -11.83 -8.45
CA GLU A 21 -2.84 -12.45 -9.51
C GLU A 21 -2.64 -13.96 -9.57
N LEU A 22 -1.42 -14.44 -9.33
CA LEU A 22 -1.15 -15.87 -9.22
C LEU A 22 -1.93 -16.54 -8.08
N ASN A 23 -2.26 -15.76 -7.07
CA ASN A 23 -3.06 -16.22 -5.93
C ASN A 23 -4.53 -15.84 -6.05
N GLN A 24 -4.97 -15.46 -7.26
CA GLN A 24 -6.37 -15.21 -7.62
C GLN A 24 -6.97 -13.95 -6.97
N PHE A 25 -6.14 -12.98 -6.63
CA PHE A 25 -6.61 -11.67 -6.16
C PHE A 25 -6.58 -10.65 -7.30
N ASN A 26 -7.58 -9.81 -7.36
CA ASN A 26 -7.65 -8.72 -8.33
C ASN A 26 -6.90 -7.50 -7.80
N VAL A 27 -6.06 -6.91 -8.66
CA VAL A 27 -5.16 -5.83 -8.26
C VAL A 27 -5.24 -4.66 -9.22
N ASP A 28 -5.35 -3.46 -8.66
CA ASP A 28 -5.12 -2.23 -9.41
C ASP A 28 -3.77 -1.66 -9.00
N ILE A 29 -3.07 -1.08 -9.95
CA ILE A 29 -1.77 -0.46 -9.71
C ILE A 29 -1.81 1.01 -10.09
N ALA A 30 -1.14 1.83 -9.29
CA ALA A 30 -0.97 3.27 -9.53
C ALA A 30 0.50 3.62 -9.49
N LYS A 31 0.93 4.47 -10.40
CA LYS A 31 2.35 4.84 -10.54
C LYS A 31 2.75 6.05 -9.70
N ASN A 32 1.78 6.73 -9.09
CA ASN A 32 2.04 7.87 -8.21
C ASN A 32 0.85 8.08 -7.28
N GLY A 33 1.02 8.99 -6.32
CA GLY A 33 0.00 9.24 -5.32
C GLY A 33 -1.30 9.80 -5.87
N ALA A 34 -1.22 10.71 -6.84
CA ALA A 34 -2.42 11.29 -7.44
C ALA A 34 -3.28 10.24 -8.13
N GLU A 35 -2.66 9.35 -8.90
CA GLU A 35 -3.36 8.24 -9.55
C GLU A 35 -3.96 7.28 -8.52
N GLY A 36 -3.20 7.01 -7.45
CA GLY A 36 -3.67 6.14 -6.38
C GLY A 36 -4.91 6.70 -5.67
N ILE A 37 -4.92 7.98 -5.37
CA ILE A 37 -6.07 8.64 -4.74
C ILE A 37 -7.27 8.60 -5.69
N GLU A 38 -7.06 8.86 -6.97
CA GLU A 38 -8.12 8.80 -7.96
C GLU A 38 -8.75 7.40 -8.02
N LEU A 39 -7.93 6.36 -8.09
CA LEU A 39 -8.42 4.97 -8.11
C LEU A 39 -9.14 4.62 -6.80
N PHE A 40 -8.62 5.08 -5.67
CA PHE A 40 -9.26 4.85 -4.39
C PHE A 40 -10.69 5.41 -4.34
N HIS A 41 -10.91 6.59 -4.91
CA HIS A 41 -12.24 7.18 -4.92
C HIS A 41 -13.20 6.56 -5.93
N LYS A 42 -12.68 5.93 -6.98
CA LYS A 42 -13.50 5.28 -8.02
C LYS A 42 -13.90 3.86 -7.71
N ASN A 43 -13.13 3.17 -6.88
CA ASN A 43 -13.29 1.74 -6.63
C ASN A 43 -13.30 1.44 -5.13
N THR A 44 -13.72 0.23 -4.79
CA THR A 44 -13.65 -0.27 -3.41
C THR A 44 -12.54 -1.29 -3.31
N TYR A 45 -11.67 -1.14 -2.31
CA TYR A 45 -10.56 -2.04 -2.06
C TYR A 45 -10.64 -2.64 -0.67
N LYS A 46 -9.95 -3.78 -0.48
CA LYS A 46 -9.88 -4.46 0.82
C LYS A 46 -8.51 -4.32 1.47
N LEU A 47 -7.52 -3.86 0.72
CA LEU A 47 -6.14 -3.71 1.19
C LEU A 47 -5.40 -2.75 0.27
N ILE A 48 -4.59 -1.87 0.86
CA ILE A 48 -3.80 -0.89 0.09
C ILE A 48 -2.34 -0.94 0.52
N PHE A 49 -1.44 -0.99 -0.47
CA PHE A 49 0.00 -0.82 -0.28
C PHE A 49 0.41 0.51 -0.88
N ILE A 50 1.16 1.31 -0.14
CA ILE A 50 1.62 2.63 -0.58
C ILE A 50 3.12 2.76 -0.35
N ASP A 51 3.89 3.05 -1.41
CA ASP A 51 5.30 3.36 -1.28
C ASP A 51 5.46 4.68 -0.52
N LYS A 52 6.36 4.70 0.44
CA LYS A 52 6.60 5.87 1.28
C LYS A 52 7.14 7.05 0.49
N ARG A 53 8.09 6.80 -0.41
CA ARG A 53 8.77 7.86 -1.16
C ARG A 53 8.44 7.82 -2.63
N MET A 54 7.70 8.84 -3.08
CA MET A 54 7.32 9.00 -4.47
C MET A 54 7.46 10.47 -4.87
N PRO A 55 7.79 10.75 -6.14
CA PRO A 55 7.76 12.14 -6.63
C PRO A 55 6.35 12.72 -6.51
N GLY A 56 6.27 14.00 -6.16
CA GLY A 56 4.99 14.67 -5.97
C GLY A 56 4.42 14.41 -4.59
N ILE A 57 3.31 13.69 -4.51
CA ILE A 57 2.65 13.38 -3.25
C ILE A 57 3.34 12.18 -2.58
N SER A 58 3.75 12.33 -1.32
CA SER A 58 4.39 11.25 -0.57
C SER A 58 3.39 10.16 -0.17
N GLY A 59 3.90 8.98 0.21
CA GLY A 59 3.06 7.91 0.71
C GLY A 59 2.27 8.30 1.95
N GLU A 60 2.89 9.06 2.85
CA GLU A 60 2.21 9.54 4.06
C GLU A 60 1.06 10.49 3.72
N GLU A 61 1.23 11.35 2.72
CA GLU A 61 0.17 12.24 2.26
C GLU A 61 -0.99 11.48 1.62
N VAL A 62 -0.69 10.45 0.84
CA VAL A 62 -1.71 9.57 0.25
C VAL A 62 -2.48 8.86 1.37
N PHE A 63 -1.77 8.32 2.34
CA PHE A 63 -2.36 7.66 3.49
C PHE A 63 -3.31 8.60 4.25
N ALA A 64 -2.88 9.82 4.53
CA ALA A 64 -3.71 10.80 5.21
C ALA A 64 -5.00 11.09 4.43
N GLU A 65 -4.91 11.19 3.12
CA GLU A 65 -6.06 11.44 2.25
C GLU A 65 -7.05 10.27 2.29
N ILE A 66 -6.54 9.05 2.25
CA ILE A 66 -7.37 7.84 2.36
C ILE A 66 -8.10 7.78 3.70
N ARG A 67 -7.39 8.11 4.79
CA ARG A 67 -7.97 8.09 6.14
C ARG A 67 -9.07 9.12 6.37
N LYS A 68 -9.12 10.18 5.59
CA LYS A 68 -10.24 11.12 5.64
C LYS A 68 -11.55 10.46 5.22
N SER A 69 -11.48 9.54 4.27
CA SER A 69 -12.66 8.86 3.71
C SER A 69 -12.93 7.50 4.32
N ASP A 70 -11.88 6.78 4.72
CA ASP A 70 -12.00 5.42 5.27
C ASP A 70 -10.99 5.24 6.39
N LYS A 71 -11.49 5.09 7.61
CA LYS A 71 -10.66 4.96 8.80
C LYS A 71 -10.26 3.52 9.10
N ASN A 72 -10.84 2.57 8.39
CA ASN A 72 -10.72 1.15 8.72
C ASN A 72 -10.01 0.29 7.69
N ILE A 73 -9.92 0.73 6.44
CA ILE A 73 -9.28 -0.06 5.40
C ILE A 73 -7.81 -0.35 5.77
N PRO A 74 -7.36 -1.61 5.68
CA PRO A 74 -5.95 -1.92 5.93
C PRO A 74 -5.03 -1.20 4.94
N VAL A 75 -4.07 -0.44 5.47
CA VAL A 75 -3.06 0.27 4.67
C VAL A 75 -1.68 -0.07 5.19
N TYR A 76 -0.81 -0.52 4.29
CA TYR A 76 0.59 -0.81 4.57
C TYR A 76 1.47 0.14 3.79
N ILE A 77 2.41 0.76 4.49
CA ILE A 77 3.44 1.58 3.85
C ILE A 77 4.61 0.68 3.47
N ILE A 78 5.09 0.81 2.24
CA ILE A 78 6.29 0.11 1.76
C ILE A 78 7.46 1.07 1.94
N SER A 79 8.50 0.66 2.67
CA SER A 79 9.61 1.54 2.99
C SER A 79 10.94 0.80 3.00
N ALA A 80 11.98 1.44 2.46
CA ALA A 80 13.35 0.90 2.49
C ALA A 80 14.02 1.13 3.84
N PHE A 81 13.59 2.16 4.58
CA PHE A 81 14.16 2.53 5.87
C PHE A 81 13.11 3.17 6.77
N GLN A 82 13.19 2.86 8.07
CA GLN A 82 12.34 3.50 9.05
C GLN A 82 13.10 3.79 10.34
N SER A 83 12.99 5.03 10.82
CA SER A 83 13.39 5.38 12.15
C SER A 83 12.23 5.10 13.12
N SER A 84 12.53 5.02 14.42
CA SER A 84 11.50 4.88 15.45
C SER A 84 10.50 6.04 15.41
N THR A 85 10.99 7.24 15.15
CA THR A 85 10.16 8.44 15.04
C THR A 85 9.17 8.35 13.88
N GLU A 86 9.64 7.92 12.70
CA GLU A 86 8.77 7.74 11.54
C GLU A 86 7.68 6.70 11.82
N LEU A 87 8.05 5.60 12.46
CA LEU A 87 7.11 4.55 12.81
C LEU A 87 6.03 5.05 13.76
N GLU A 88 6.42 5.86 14.76
CA GLU A 88 5.46 6.44 15.70
C GLU A 88 4.47 7.37 15.03
N VAL A 89 4.93 8.20 14.10
CA VAL A 89 4.07 9.10 13.33
C VAL A 89 3.04 8.31 12.53
N LEU A 90 3.47 7.24 11.87
CA LEU A 90 2.56 6.38 11.10
C LEU A 90 1.55 5.67 12.00
N LYS A 91 1.98 5.18 13.15
CA LYS A 91 1.10 4.52 14.11
C LYS A 91 0.03 5.47 14.65
N LYS A 92 0.40 6.72 14.94
CA LYS A 92 -0.56 7.73 15.37
C LYS A 92 -1.61 8.03 14.31
N GLY A 93 -1.23 7.93 13.03
CA GLY A 93 -2.16 8.06 11.91
C GLY A 93 -3.00 6.82 11.64
N ASN A 94 -2.90 5.81 12.50
CA ASN A 94 -3.67 4.56 12.35
C ASN A 94 -3.26 3.72 11.14
N ILE A 95 -1.94 3.67 10.86
CA ILE A 95 -1.41 2.77 9.83
C ILE A 95 -1.57 1.32 10.29
N THR A 96 -1.92 0.42 9.37
CA THR A 96 -2.09 -1.00 9.72
C THR A 96 -0.75 -1.68 9.91
N GLY A 97 0.23 -1.36 9.07
CA GLY A 97 1.56 -1.91 9.20
C GLY A 97 2.51 -1.36 8.15
N VAL A 98 3.69 -1.96 8.13
CA VAL A 98 4.78 -1.56 7.24
C VAL A 98 5.38 -2.80 6.58
N LEU A 99 5.65 -2.69 5.29
CA LEU A 99 6.38 -3.71 4.54
C LEU A 99 7.77 -3.14 4.22
N MET A 100 8.81 -3.70 4.83
CA MET A 100 10.19 -3.23 4.66
C MET A 100 10.79 -3.78 3.37
N LYS A 101 11.48 -2.92 2.62
CA LYS A 101 12.29 -3.33 1.47
C LYS A 101 13.69 -3.71 1.95
N PRO A 102 14.31 -4.80 1.44
CA PRO A 102 13.71 -5.75 0.51
C PRO A 102 12.74 -6.69 1.22
N PHE A 103 11.62 -6.99 0.59
CA PHE A 103 10.64 -7.92 1.13
C PHE A 103 10.64 -9.24 0.36
N THR A 104 10.14 -10.29 1.00
CA THR A 104 9.96 -11.60 0.38
C THR A 104 8.52 -11.76 -0.11
N ILE A 105 8.32 -12.67 -1.05
CA ILE A 105 6.98 -13.05 -1.50
C ILE A 105 6.14 -13.53 -0.31
N GLU A 106 6.75 -14.27 0.59
CA GLU A 106 6.06 -14.81 1.75
C GLU A 106 5.58 -13.71 2.72
N GLU A 107 6.37 -12.66 2.91
CA GLU A 107 5.96 -11.52 3.73
C GLU A 107 4.74 -10.82 3.14
N VAL A 108 4.74 -10.63 1.82
CA VAL A 108 3.60 -10.04 1.10
C VAL A 108 2.36 -10.92 1.25
N MET A 109 2.50 -12.21 1.03
CA MET A 109 1.36 -13.14 1.09
C MET A 109 0.81 -13.30 2.50
N LYS A 110 1.67 -13.20 3.52
CA LYS A 110 1.23 -13.22 4.91
C LYS A 110 0.27 -12.06 5.19
N ILE A 111 0.60 -10.88 4.69
CA ILE A 111 -0.26 -9.68 4.83
C ILE A 111 -1.56 -9.88 4.06
N VAL A 112 -1.48 -10.37 2.83
CA VAL A 112 -2.65 -10.57 1.98
C VAL A 112 -3.60 -11.59 2.62
N ARG A 113 -3.10 -12.70 3.09
CA ARG A 113 -3.92 -13.75 3.73
C ARG A 113 -4.57 -13.25 5.02
N LYS A 114 -3.88 -12.41 5.77
CA LYS A 114 -4.42 -11.85 7.01
C LYS A 114 -5.68 -11.01 6.74
N HIS A 115 -5.72 -10.27 5.65
CA HIS A 115 -6.79 -9.32 5.36
C HIS A 115 -7.80 -9.80 4.32
N LEU A 116 -7.40 -10.69 3.43
CA LEU A 116 -8.27 -11.16 2.34
C LEU A 116 -8.68 -12.62 2.49
N GLY A 117 -8.15 -13.27 3.49
CA GLY A 117 -8.42 -14.68 3.71
C GLY A 117 -7.58 -15.55 2.82
#